data_7afbdd9160e6054f5c9a33f7809c5cbc
#
_entry.id   7afbdd9160e6054f5c9a33f7809c5cbc
#
_cell.length_a   1.000
_cell.length_b   1.000
_cell.length_c   1.000
_cell.angle_alpha   90.00
_cell.angle_beta   90.00
_cell.angle_gamma   90.00
#
_symmetry.space_group_name_H-M   'P 1'
#
loop_
_entity.id
_entity.type
_entity.pdbx_description
1 polymer ?
#
loop_
_entity_poly.entity_id
_entity_poly.type
_entity_poly.pdbx_seq_one_letter_code
_entity_poly.pdbx_strand_id
1 'polypeptide(L)'
;MLFRSPRVAIADLTRDDLAEAVEDGFRHSVLVCMASSYDAGVFTPMEDYLNRLEHKAFQNRTVALVENASWAPSAIKAMKAHFEKMANITLVDKTVTIKTRLTDAYVKELEELADEIMQKF
;
A
#
# COMPACT_ATOMS: atom_id res chain seq x y z
N MET A 1 -7.97 26.36 14.54
CA MET A 1 -7.60 25.35 13.56
C MET A 1 -7.92 23.95 14.09
N LEU A 2 -8.76 23.25 13.40
CA LEU A 2 -9.13 21.89 13.82
C LEU A 2 -8.18 20.91 13.18
N PHE A 3 -7.40 20.22 13.99
CA PHE A 3 -6.62 19.07 13.54
C PHE A 3 -7.53 17.86 13.45
N ARG A 4 -7.68 17.35 12.25
CA ARG A 4 -8.28 16.03 12.07
C ARG A 4 -7.17 15.04 11.85
N SER A 5 -6.91 14.22 12.87
CA SER A 5 -6.07 13.05 12.66
C SER A 5 -6.90 12.01 11.93
N PRO A 6 -6.40 11.44 10.83
CA PRO A 6 -7.12 10.37 10.16
C PRO A 6 -7.20 9.14 11.07
N ARG A 7 -8.27 8.40 10.94
CA ARG A 7 -8.36 7.09 11.58
C ARG A 7 -7.52 6.12 10.76
N VAL A 8 -6.57 5.48 11.39
CA VAL A 8 -5.66 4.56 10.73
C VAL A 8 -5.81 3.17 11.33
N ALA A 9 -6.09 2.18 10.49
CA ALA A 9 -6.01 0.78 10.84
C ALA A 9 -4.74 0.22 10.21
N ILE A 10 -4.01 -0.59 10.95
CA ILE A 10 -2.78 -1.22 10.48
C ILE A 10 -2.94 -2.72 10.56
N ALA A 11 -2.62 -3.42 9.47
CA ALA A 11 -2.62 -4.88 9.43
C ALA A 11 -1.25 -5.39 9.01
N ASP A 12 -0.74 -6.37 9.75
CA ASP A 12 0.46 -7.10 9.40
C ASP A 12 0.02 -8.41 8.74
N LEU A 13 0.17 -8.51 7.43
CA LEU A 13 -0.34 -9.64 6.65
C LEU A 13 0.38 -10.96 6.96
N THR A 14 1.50 -10.91 7.68
CA THR A 14 2.21 -12.11 8.10
C THR A 14 1.68 -12.67 9.42
N ARG A 15 0.91 -11.90 10.18
CA ARG A 15 0.44 -12.26 11.52
C ARG A 15 -1.06 -12.15 11.70
N ASP A 16 -1.67 -11.13 11.09
CA ASP A 16 -3.08 -10.83 11.28
C ASP A 16 -3.95 -11.70 10.39
N ASP A 17 -5.23 -11.84 10.76
CA ASP A 17 -6.18 -12.57 9.96
C ASP A 17 -6.39 -11.86 8.61
N LEU A 18 -6.19 -12.58 7.54
CA LEU A 18 -6.31 -12.05 6.19
C LEU A 18 -7.72 -11.54 5.89
N ALA A 19 -8.73 -12.24 6.39
CA ALA A 19 -10.12 -11.81 6.19
C ALA A 19 -10.40 -10.46 6.86
N GLU A 20 -9.88 -10.23 8.06
CA GLU A 20 -10.02 -8.96 8.75
C GLU A 20 -9.28 -7.84 8.01
N ALA A 21 -8.09 -8.12 7.48
CA ALA A 21 -7.33 -7.14 6.71
C ALA A 21 -8.10 -6.73 5.44
N VAL A 22 -8.76 -7.67 4.79
CA VAL A 22 -9.60 -7.39 3.63
C VAL A 22 -10.79 -6.51 4.03
N GLU A 23 -11.47 -6.83 5.12
CA GLU A 23 -12.57 -6.00 5.63
C GLU A 23 -12.11 -4.57 5.92
N ASP A 24 -10.97 -4.41 6.58
CA ASP A 24 -10.41 -3.09 6.88
C ASP A 24 -10.14 -2.29 5.61
N GLY A 25 -9.66 -2.94 4.57
CA GLY A 25 -9.47 -2.30 3.27
C GLY A 25 -10.75 -1.71 2.71
N PHE A 26 -11.86 -2.41 2.88
CA PHE A 26 -13.17 -1.92 2.43
C PHE A 26 -13.77 -0.83 3.32
N ARG A 27 -13.35 -0.72 4.56
CA ARG A 27 -13.86 0.28 5.51
C ARG A 27 -13.29 1.68 5.30
N HIS A 28 -12.17 1.80 4.60
CA HIS A 28 -11.44 3.06 4.47
C HIS A 28 -11.40 3.52 3.01
N SER A 29 -11.27 4.82 2.82
CA SER A 29 -11.21 5.42 1.49
C SER A 29 -9.79 5.41 0.90
N VAL A 30 -8.78 5.24 1.74
CA VAL A 30 -7.37 5.19 1.32
C VAL A 30 -6.72 3.92 1.84
N LEU A 31 -5.98 3.27 0.95
CA LEU A 31 -5.22 2.08 1.27
C LEU A 31 -3.74 2.34 0.99
N VAL A 32 -2.89 2.06 1.97
CA VAL A 32 -1.44 2.10 1.78
C VAL A 32 -0.92 0.68 1.84
N CYS A 33 -0.33 0.22 0.76
CA CYS A 33 0.26 -1.12 0.69
C CYS A 33 1.77 -1.03 0.76
N MET A 34 2.34 -1.70 1.75
CA MET A 34 3.78 -1.76 1.95
C MET A 34 4.24 -3.21 1.92
N ALA A 35 5.16 -3.53 1.04
CA ALA A 35 5.62 -4.90 0.89
C ALA A 35 7.04 -4.97 0.38
N SER A 36 7.67 -6.13 0.61
CA SER A 36 9.01 -6.42 0.09
C SER A 36 8.92 -7.03 -1.30
N SER A 37 9.93 -6.76 -2.11
CA SER A 37 10.13 -7.47 -3.38
C SER A 37 10.51 -8.91 -3.09
N TYR A 38 9.96 -9.83 -3.87
CA TYR A 38 10.21 -11.25 -3.72
C TYR A 38 10.04 -11.96 -5.06
N ASP A 39 11.07 -12.69 -5.46
CA ASP A 39 11.02 -13.53 -6.68
C ASP A 39 10.48 -12.79 -7.90
N ALA A 40 11.05 -11.60 -8.17
CA ALA A 40 10.65 -10.70 -9.26
C ALA A 40 9.18 -10.22 -9.17
N GLY A 41 8.57 -10.31 -8.00
CA GLY A 41 7.21 -9.88 -7.76
C GLY A 41 7.08 -9.20 -6.40
N VAL A 42 5.98 -9.44 -5.71
CA VAL A 42 5.72 -8.94 -4.36
C VAL A 42 5.61 -10.11 -3.38
N PHE A 43 6.01 -9.89 -2.14
CA PHE A 43 5.98 -10.93 -1.11
C PHE A 43 4.60 -11.57 -1.00
N THR A 44 4.58 -12.91 -0.85
CA THR A 44 3.36 -13.71 -1.01
C THR A 44 2.15 -13.31 -0.16
N PRO A 45 2.27 -12.92 1.11
CA PRO A 45 1.09 -12.45 1.85
C PRO A 45 0.41 -11.25 1.20
N MET A 46 1.17 -10.32 0.63
CA MET A 46 0.61 -9.20 -0.10
C MET A 46 -0.06 -9.64 -1.39
N GLU A 47 0.54 -10.58 -2.11
CA GLU A 47 -0.04 -11.14 -3.32
C GLU A 47 -1.42 -11.76 -3.03
N ASP A 48 -1.52 -12.55 -1.96
CA ASP A 48 -2.79 -13.15 -1.54
C ASP A 48 -3.82 -12.09 -1.17
N TYR A 49 -3.41 -11.06 -0.46
CA TYR A 49 -4.28 -9.95 -0.08
C TYR A 49 -4.86 -9.26 -1.32
N LEU A 50 -4.00 -8.92 -2.27
CA LEU A 50 -4.42 -8.23 -3.50
C LEU A 50 -5.32 -9.10 -4.36
N ASN A 51 -5.06 -10.39 -4.45
CA ASN A 51 -5.93 -11.32 -5.16
C ASN A 51 -7.33 -11.35 -4.54
N ARG A 52 -7.44 -11.31 -3.22
CA ARG A 52 -8.73 -11.28 -2.55
C ARG A 52 -9.46 -9.95 -2.79
N LEU A 53 -8.73 -8.83 -2.81
CA LEU A 53 -9.34 -7.55 -3.16
C LEU A 53 -9.91 -7.57 -4.58
N GLU A 54 -9.16 -8.14 -5.53
CA GLU A 54 -9.64 -8.27 -6.91
C GLU A 54 -10.93 -9.11 -6.99
N HIS A 55 -10.95 -10.25 -6.32
CA HIS A 55 -12.11 -11.15 -6.34
C HIS A 55 -13.35 -10.52 -5.69
N LYS A 56 -13.16 -9.61 -4.76
CA LYS A 56 -14.26 -8.93 -4.07
C LYS A 56 -14.62 -7.60 -4.70
N ALA A 57 -14.09 -7.31 -5.87
CA ALA A 57 -14.38 -6.08 -6.62
C ALA A 57 -14.06 -4.80 -5.85
N PHE A 58 -12.90 -4.77 -5.19
CA PHE A 58 -12.39 -3.57 -4.53
C PHE A 58 -12.27 -2.44 -5.56
N GLN A 59 -12.86 -1.29 -5.26
CA GLN A 59 -12.95 -0.19 -6.23
C GLN A 59 -13.16 1.15 -5.55
N ASN A 60 -13.03 2.23 -6.32
CA ASN A 60 -13.30 3.60 -5.86
C ASN A 60 -12.46 4.00 -4.65
N ARG A 61 -11.18 3.70 -4.68
CA ARG A 61 -10.24 3.99 -3.58
C ARG A 61 -9.00 4.70 -4.08
N THR A 62 -8.39 5.44 -3.18
CA THR A 62 -7.05 6.00 -3.38
C THR A 62 -6.04 5.04 -2.77
N VAL A 63 -4.99 4.70 -3.52
CA VAL A 63 -4.00 3.72 -3.10
C VAL A 63 -2.60 4.32 -3.21
N ALA A 64 -1.81 4.15 -2.15
CA ALA A 64 -0.40 4.51 -2.13
C ALA A 64 0.45 3.25 -1.96
N LEU A 65 1.61 3.23 -2.59
CA LEU A 65 2.47 2.04 -2.63
C LEU A 65 3.86 2.34 -2.09
N VAL A 66 4.35 1.45 -1.24
CA VAL A 66 5.70 1.49 -0.66
C VAL A 66 6.32 0.11 -0.78
N GLU A 67 7.59 0.06 -1.14
CA GLU A 67 8.28 -1.23 -1.24
C GLU A 67 9.61 -1.22 -0.51
N ASN A 68 10.06 -2.41 -0.14
CA ASN A 68 11.42 -2.65 0.36
C ASN A 68 12.11 -3.64 -0.59
N ALA A 69 13.36 -3.37 -0.92
CA ALA A 69 14.15 -4.23 -1.80
C ALA A 69 15.63 -4.06 -1.51
N SER A 70 16.41 -5.12 -1.79
CA SER A 70 17.87 -5.03 -1.68
C SER A 70 18.50 -4.46 -2.94
N TRP A 71 18.19 -5.01 -4.11
CA TRP A 71 18.78 -4.53 -5.37
C TRP A 71 17.82 -4.46 -6.55
N ALA A 72 16.84 -5.31 -6.64
CA ALA A 72 15.93 -5.39 -7.78
C ALA A 72 14.49 -5.14 -7.34
N PRO A 73 14.08 -3.85 -7.19
CA PRO A 73 12.72 -3.52 -6.76
C PRO A 73 11.69 -4.05 -7.77
N SER A 74 10.71 -4.80 -7.27
CA SER A 74 9.65 -5.37 -8.11
C SER A 74 8.28 -5.31 -7.47
N ALA A 75 8.21 -5.02 -6.15
CA ALA A 75 6.95 -5.05 -5.42
C ALA A 75 5.95 -4.00 -5.90
N ILE A 76 6.38 -2.76 -6.09
CA ILE A 76 5.48 -1.70 -6.55
C ILE A 76 4.90 -2.05 -7.92
N LYS A 77 5.72 -2.52 -8.82
CA LYS A 77 5.27 -2.91 -10.16
C LYS A 77 4.22 -4.02 -10.09
N ALA A 78 4.46 -5.03 -9.26
CA ALA A 78 3.54 -6.15 -9.09
C ALA A 78 2.23 -5.70 -8.44
N MET A 79 2.29 -4.87 -7.41
CA MET A 79 1.09 -4.33 -6.76
C MET A 79 0.29 -3.45 -7.72
N LYS A 80 0.97 -2.61 -8.48
CA LYS A 80 0.34 -1.73 -9.47
C LYS A 80 -0.44 -2.53 -10.51
N ALA A 81 0.12 -3.65 -10.97
CA ALA A 81 -0.54 -4.53 -11.92
C ALA A 81 -1.89 -5.06 -11.38
N HIS A 82 -1.97 -5.37 -10.10
CA HIS A 82 -3.23 -5.76 -9.47
C HIS A 82 -4.24 -4.61 -9.46
N PHE A 83 -3.81 -3.43 -9.06
CA PHE A 83 -4.73 -2.28 -8.97
C PHE A 83 -5.21 -1.80 -10.33
N GLU A 84 -4.41 -1.99 -11.38
CA GLU A 84 -4.82 -1.65 -12.76
C GLU A 84 -6.00 -2.48 -13.26
N LYS A 85 -6.21 -3.66 -12.68
CA LYS A 85 -7.35 -4.52 -13.01
C LYS A 85 -8.61 -4.15 -12.25
N MET A 86 -8.50 -3.27 -11.26
CA MET A 86 -9.63 -2.84 -10.43
C MET A 86 -10.24 -1.55 -10.95
N ALA A 87 -11.55 -1.37 -10.73
CA ALA A 87 -12.26 -0.20 -11.24
C ALA A 87 -12.00 1.04 -10.39
N ASN A 88 -11.72 2.16 -11.06
CA ASN A 88 -11.66 3.48 -10.43
C ASN A 88 -10.73 3.56 -9.21
N ILE A 89 -9.51 3.04 -9.37
CA ILE A 89 -8.46 3.16 -8.37
C ILE A 89 -7.59 4.36 -8.73
N THR A 90 -7.43 5.29 -7.79
CA THR A 90 -6.53 6.42 -7.93
C THR A 90 -5.21 6.07 -7.24
N LEU A 91 -4.18 5.84 -8.03
CA LEU A 91 -2.84 5.59 -7.48
C LEU A 91 -2.16 6.93 -7.19
N VAL A 92 -1.62 7.07 -5.98
CA VAL A 92 -0.84 8.25 -5.62
C VAL A 92 0.45 8.23 -6.43
N ASP A 93 0.79 9.34 -7.08
CA ASP A 93 1.95 9.41 -7.97
C ASP A 93 3.26 9.13 -7.24
N LYS A 94 3.39 9.63 -6.02
CA LYS A 94 4.58 9.39 -5.24
C LYS A 94 4.58 7.96 -4.70
N THR A 95 5.68 7.24 -4.96
CA THR A 95 5.95 5.93 -4.37
C THR A 95 7.25 6.01 -3.60
N VAL A 96 7.45 5.12 -2.63
CA VAL A 96 8.68 5.07 -1.84
C VAL A 96 9.31 3.69 -1.98
N THR A 97 10.58 3.67 -2.37
CA THR A 97 11.38 2.45 -2.43
C THR A 97 12.47 2.52 -1.37
N ILE A 98 12.36 1.68 -0.36
CA ILE A 98 13.34 1.61 0.74
C ILE A 98 14.32 0.49 0.42
N LYS A 99 15.60 0.85 0.25
CA LYS A 99 16.64 -0.15 -0.05
C LYS A 99 17.24 -0.65 1.26
N THR A 100 17.05 -1.92 1.52
CA THR A 100 17.59 -2.68 2.65
C THR A 100 17.05 -2.22 3.99
N ARG A 101 17.40 -1.05 4.47
CA ARG A 101 16.97 -0.58 5.79
C ARG A 101 16.44 0.85 5.75
N LEU A 102 15.65 1.18 6.75
CA LEU A 102 15.12 2.52 6.91
C LEU A 102 16.23 3.50 7.33
N THR A 103 16.32 4.62 6.63
CA THR A 103 17.23 5.72 6.94
C THR A 103 16.44 7.01 7.11
N ASP A 104 17.08 8.06 7.62
CA ASP A 104 16.42 9.36 7.79
C ASP A 104 15.89 9.91 6.46
N ALA A 105 16.62 9.68 5.37
CA ALA A 105 16.18 10.10 4.05
C ALA A 105 14.87 9.41 3.64
N TYR A 106 14.73 8.11 3.93
CA TYR A 106 13.51 7.38 3.63
C TYR A 106 12.36 7.77 4.55
N VAL A 107 12.64 8.07 5.81
CA VAL A 107 11.61 8.61 6.72
C VAL A 107 11.03 9.90 6.16
N LYS A 108 11.88 10.77 5.63
CA LYS A 108 11.44 12.00 5.01
C LYS A 108 10.55 11.75 3.79
N GLU A 109 10.94 10.78 2.95
CA GLU A 109 10.12 10.40 1.79
C GLU A 109 8.77 9.86 2.21
N LEU A 110 8.71 9.06 3.29
CA LEU A 110 7.44 8.56 3.83
C LEU A 110 6.56 9.69 4.36
N GLU A 111 7.15 10.68 5.02
CA GLU A 111 6.43 11.86 5.49
C GLU A 111 5.86 12.66 4.32
N GLU A 112 6.63 12.83 3.25
CA GLU A 112 6.18 13.49 2.04
C GLU A 112 5.02 12.72 1.38
N LEU A 113 5.09 11.40 1.38
CA LEU A 113 4.01 10.56 0.87
C LEU A 113 2.74 10.74 1.71
N ALA A 114 2.88 10.75 3.04
CA ALA A 114 1.76 10.98 3.94
C ALA A 114 1.10 12.33 3.69
N ASP A 115 1.90 13.37 3.48
CA ASP A 115 1.39 14.71 3.17
C ASP A 115 0.62 14.72 1.86
N GLU A 116 1.13 14.04 0.84
CA GLU A 116 0.46 13.95 -0.45
C GLU A 116 -0.87 13.21 -0.34
N ILE A 117 -0.93 12.15 0.47
CA ILE A 117 -2.18 11.44 0.74
C ILE A 117 -3.19 12.37 1.42
N MET A 118 -2.76 13.12 2.43
CA MET A 118 -3.63 14.01 3.18
C MET A 118 -4.19 15.14 2.32
N GLN A 119 -3.49 15.57 1.29
CA GLN A 119 -3.98 16.59 0.36
C GLN A 119 -5.16 16.11 -0.49
N LYS A 120 -5.38 14.81 -0.57
CA LYS A 120 -6.46 14.23 -1.36
C LYS A 120 -7.78 14.07 -0.59
N PHE A 121 -7.77 14.46 0.65
CA PHE A 121 -8.99 14.46 1.48
C PHE A 121 -9.73 15.84 1.40
#